data_09c11f4b85aed63d5a80420c59af126b
#
_entry.id   09c11f4b85aed63d5a80420c59af126b
#
_cell.length_a   1.000
_cell.length_b   1.000
_cell.length_c   1.000
_cell.angle_alpha   90.00
_cell.angle_beta   90.00
_cell.angle_gamma   90.00
#
_symmetry.space_group_name_H-M   'P 1'
#
loop_
_entity.id
_entity.type
_entity.pdbx_description
1 polymer ?
#
loop_
_entity_poly.entity_id
_entity_poly.type
_entity_poly.pdbx_seq_one_letter_code
_entity_poly.pdbx_strand_id
1 'polypeptide(L)'
;EKDGKEQVICGRGIAFSKKIGDLIDEDKITQTFVLREENQKFQEMVQNIPLEYIELSSDIIEMIKLKLGQKINDIIYVSLSDHIYMAVKRAKEGIYGPNTMTWEIAHYYENEYALALKALDMIEERTGIRLKEGEAGFITLHIVNSEEENATLKETIKVTEIVQEIVKVVRNYFGRDFSEESVYFYRFITHIKFFARRLVC
;
A
#
# COMPACT_ATOMS: atom_id res chain seq x y z
N GLU A 1 -9.70 26.37 -5.06
CA GLU A 1 -9.35 26.54 -6.50
C GLU A 1 -8.11 27.43 -6.60
N LYS A 2 -7.04 26.92 -7.18
CA LYS A 2 -5.86 27.72 -7.51
C LYS A 2 -5.63 27.54 -9.01
N ASP A 3 -5.53 28.64 -9.76
CA ASP A 3 -5.37 28.66 -11.22
C ASP A 3 -6.49 27.93 -12.00
N GLY A 4 -7.73 27.96 -11.49
CA GLY A 4 -8.90 27.33 -12.13
C GLY A 4 -8.93 25.81 -12.06
N LYS A 5 -8.07 25.18 -11.23
CA LYS A 5 -8.05 23.73 -11.02
C LYS A 5 -8.58 23.40 -9.64
N GLU A 6 -9.44 22.40 -9.56
CA GLU A 6 -9.88 21.85 -8.29
C GLU A 6 -8.71 21.14 -7.60
N GLN A 7 -8.61 21.37 -6.28
CA GLN A 7 -7.59 20.73 -5.46
C GLN A 7 -8.26 20.17 -4.20
N VAL A 8 -7.86 18.98 -3.80
CA VAL A 8 -8.19 18.43 -2.49
C VAL A 8 -7.00 18.72 -1.58
N ILE A 9 -7.29 19.39 -0.48
CA ILE A 9 -6.27 19.83 0.48
C ILE A 9 -6.55 19.11 1.79
N CYS A 10 -5.53 18.45 2.31
CA CYS A 10 -5.57 17.79 3.61
C CYS A 10 -4.68 18.54 4.60
N GLY A 11 -5.14 18.62 5.85
CA GLY A 11 -4.37 19.25 6.92
C GLY A 11 -5.11 19.21 8.25
N ARG A 12 -4.35 19.14 9.34
CA ARG A 12 -4.90 19.01 10.69
C ARG A 12 -5.74 20.22 11.05
N GLY A 13 -7.05 20.01 11.22
CA GLY A 13 -7.99 21.07 11.57
C GLY A 13 -8.22 22.12 10.48
N ILE A 14 -7.87 21.85 9.22
CA ILE A 14 -7.92 22.81 8.11
C ILE A 14 -9.36 23.26 7.80
N ALA A 15 -10.33 22.37 7.97
CA ALA A 15 -11.76 22.64 7.76
C ALA A 15 -12.52 22.91 9.08
N PHE A 16 -11.83 22.92 10.22
CA PHE A 16 -12.47 23.15 11.51
C PHE A 16 -13.07 24.56 11.56
N SER A 17 -14.37 24.65 11.84
CA SER A 17 -15.17 25.89 11.83
C SER A 17 -15.26 26.65 10.49
N LYS A 18 -14.82 26.07 9.37
CA LYS A 18 -14.91 26.66 8.03
C LYS A 18 -16.24 26.31 7.34
N LYS A 19 -16.75 27.24 6.54
CA LYS A 19 -17.92 27.06 5.69
C LYS A 19 -17.51 27.11 4.22
N ILE A 20 -18.39 26.64 3.35
CA ILE A 20 -18.18 26.73 1.90
C ILE A 20 -17.98 28.20 1.51
N GLY A 21 -16.86 28.48 0.84
CA GLY A 21 -16.43 29.82 0.41
C GLY A 21 -15.41 30.50 1.35
N ASP A 22 -15.10 29.92 2.49
CA ASP A 22 -14.10 30.47 3.40
C ASP A 22 -12.67 30.18 2.88
N LEU A 23 -11.76 31.15 3.09
CA LEU A 23 -10.35 30.96 2.78
C LEU A 23 -9.72 29.94 3.70
N ILE A 24 -8.87 29.10 3.12
CA ILE A 24 -8.15 28.06 3.82
C ILE A 24 -6.82 28.62 4.34
N ASP A 25 -6.43 28.18 5.52
CA ASP A 25 -5.18 28.51 6.19
C ASP A 25 -4.04 27.71 5.53
N GLU A 26 -3.22 28.35 4.69
CA GLU A 26 -2.16 27.67 3.94
C GLU A 26 -1.14 26.99 4.86
N ASP A 27 -0.89 27.56 6.04
CA ASP A 27 0.05 27.00 7.04
C ASP A 27 -0.42 25.66 7.63
N LYS A 28 -1.70 25.33 7.49
CA LYS A 28 -2.29 24.07 7.96
C LYS A 28 -2.35 23.00 6.87
N ILE A 29 -1.94 23.32 5.65
CA ILE A 29 -1.94 22.38 4.54
C ILE A 29 -0.76 21.42 4.75
N THR A 30 -1.07 20.15 4.99
CA THR A 30 -0.07 19.09 5.02
C THR A 30 0.09 18.41 3.67
N GLN A 31 -1.00 18.36 2.87
CA GLN A 31 -0.99 17.76 1.55
C GLN A 31 -1.95 18.46 0.60
N THR A 32 -1.55 18.55 -0.67
CA THR A 32 -2.37 19.07 -1.76
C THR A 32 -2.40 18.08 -2.91
N PHE A 33 -3.59 17.65 -3.31
CA PHE A 33 -3.80 16.79 -4.47
C PHE A 33 -4.44 17.63 -5.57
N VAL A 34 -3.76 17.75 -6.71
CA VAL A 34 -4.31 18.43 -7.89
C VAL A 34 -5.21 17.44 -8.62
N LEU A 35 -6.50 17.73 -8.71
CA LEU A 35 -7.43 16.92 -9.46
C LEU A 35 -7.17 17.11 -10.97
N ARG A 36 -6.60 16.10 -11.61
CA ARG A 36 -6.63 15.97 -13.06
C ARG A 36 -7.91 15.24 -13.46
N GLU A 37 -8.43 15.50 -14.65
CA GLU A 37 -9.69 14.90 -15.16
C GLU A 37 -9.71 13.36 -15.08
N GLU A 38 -8.57 12.71 -14.98
CA GLU A 38 -8.42 11.25 -14.86
C GLU A 38 -8.66 10.70 -13.43
N ASN A 39 -8.92 11.54 -12.43
CA ASN A 39 -8.98 11.14 -11.01
C ASN A 39 -10.40 10.96 -10.46
N GLN A 40 -11.34 10.40 -11.23
CA GLN A 40 -12.66 10.00 -10.70
C GLN A 40 -12.53 9.11 -9.46
N LYS A 41 -11.59 8.18 -9.47
CA LYS A 41 -11.32 7.29 -8.31
C LYS A 41 -10.91 8.05 -7.05
N PHE A 42 -10.16 9.14 -7.18
CA PHE A 42 -9.78 9.96 -6.03
C PHE A 42 -10.97 10.73 -5.47
N GLN A 43 -11.83 11.27 -6.34
CA GLN A 43 -13.08 11.95 -5.92
C GLN A 43 -14.05 10.98 -5.21
N GLU A 44 -14.23 9.78 -5.77
CA GLU A 44 -15.04 8.73 -5.13
C GLU A 44 -14.47 8.31 -3.78
N MET A 45 -13.15 8.20 -3.66
CA MET A 45 -12.47 7.89 -2.41
C MET A 45 -12.75 8.94 -1.33
N VAL A 46 -12.51 10.22 -1.64
CA VAL A 46 -12.71 11.32 -0.68
C VAL A 46 -14.18 11.44 -0.22
N GLN A 47 -15.14 11.06 -1.08
CA GLN A 47 -16.56 11.05 -0.74
C GLN A 47 -16.98 9.87 0.14
N ASN A 48 -16.31 8.72 0.02
CA ASN A 48 -16.73 7.45 0.62
C ASN A 48 -15.87 7.00 1.80
N ILE A 49 -14.65 7.51 1.93
CA ILE A 49 -13.73 7.15 3.02
C ILE A 49 -13.72 8.25 4.08
N PRO A 50 -14.03 7.93 5.36
CA PRO A 50 -13.94 8.90 6.43
C PRO A 50 -12.53 9.50 6.54
N LEU A 51 -12.45 10.81 6.81
CA LEU A 51 -11.21 11.57 6.82
C LEU A 51 -10.14 10.97 7.74
N GLU A 52 -10.56 10.38 8.86
CA GLU A 52 -9.67 9.72 9.82
C GLU A 52 -8.81 8.62 9.19
N TYR A 53 -9.35 7.87 8.20
CA TYR A 53 -8.60 6.82 7.49
C TYR A 53 -7.66 7.39 6.44
N ILE A 54 -8.02 8.52 5.83
CA ILE A 54 -7.15 9.22 4.88
C ILE A 54 -5.92 9.79 5.64
N GLU A 55 -6.15 10.41 6.80
CA GLU A 55 -5.08 10.91 7.66
C GLU A 55 -4.18 9.77 8.16
N LEU A 56 -4.76 8.67 8.66
CA LEU A 56 -4.01 7.50 9.10
C LEU A 56 -3.16 6.91 7.96
N SER A 57 -3.74 6.78 6.77
CA SER A 57 -3.01 6.28 5.61
C SER A 57 -1.87 7.21 5.20
N SER A 58 -2.07 8.53 5.29
CA SER A 58 -1.01 9.52 5.07
C SER A 58 0.15 9.35 6.04
N ASP A 59 -0.14 9.22 7.35
CA ASP A 59 0.89 8.99 8.37
C ASP A 59 1.69 7.71 8.09
N ILE A 60 1.01 6.63 7.68
CA ILE A 60 1.63 5.36 7.30
C ILE A 60 2.51 5.54 6.05
N ILE A 61 2.02 6.22 5.01
CA ILE A 61 2.77 6.46 3.77
C ILE A 61 4.01 7.31 4.03
N GLU A 62 3.92 8.32 4.89
CA GLU A 62 5.09 9.11 5.29
C GLU A 62 6.14 8.26 6.01
N MET A 63 5.72 7.40 6.93
CA MET A 63 6.62 6.44 7.59
C MET A 63 7.31 5.53 6.57
N ILE A 64 6.57 5.02 5.56
CA ILE A 64 7.10 4.19 4.49
C ILE A 64 8.13 4.98 3.66
N LYS A 65 7.79 6.19 3.20
CA LYS A 65 8.68 7.06 2.41
C LYS A 65 10.00 7.35 3.13
N LEU A 66 9.92 7.65 4.43
CA LEU A 66 11.11 7.91 5.26
C LEU A 66 12.03 6.69 5.40
N LYS A 67 11.48 5.48 5.41
CA LYS A 67 12.24 4.26 5.63
C LYS A 67 12.83 3.67 4.34
N LEU A 68 12.07 3.70 3.26
CA LEU A 68 12.54 3.17 1.97
C LEU A 68 13.51 4.12 1.26
N GLY A 69 13.41 5.43 1.51
CA GLY A 69 14.26 6.43 0.85
C GLY A 69 14.08 6.48 -0.68
N GLN A 70 13.05 5.81 -1.19
CA GLN A 70 12.74 5.68 -2.61
C GLN A 70 11.57 6.59 -2.98
N LYS A 71 11.47 6.90 -4.27
CA LYS A 71 10.32 7.61 -4.82
C LYS A 71 9.12 6.66 -4.87
N ILE A 72 8.08 6.99 -4.13
CA ILE A 72 6.82 6.26 -4.09
C ILE A 72 5.79 7.00 -4.91
N ASN A 73 5.10 6.30 -5.79
CA ASN A 73 4.04 6.86 -6.63
C ASN A 73 2.83 7.25 -5.76
N ASP A 74 2.27 8.43 -6.02
CA ASP A 74 1.15 8.98 -5.24
C ASP A 74 -0.15 8.16 -5.36
N ILE A 75 -0.24 7.20 -6.28
CA ILE A 75 -1.37 6.24 -6.36
C ILE A 75 -1.57 5.49 -5.04
N ILE A 76 -0.51 5.34 -4.22
CA ILE A 76 -0.58 4.66 -2.93
C ILE A 76 -1.55 5.36 -1.97
N TYR A 77 -1.68 6.69 -2.03
CA TYR A 77 -2.61 7.43 -1.16
C TYR A 77 -4.06 7.00 -1.40
N VAL A 78 -4.43 6.72 -2.65
CA VAL A 78 -5.76 6.24 -2.99
C VAL A 78 -5.91 4.76 -2.63
N SER A 79 -4.98 3.93 -3.11
CA SER A 79 -5.12 2.49 -3.01
C SER A 79 -4.96 1.96 -1.58
N LEU A 80 -4.06 2.56 -0.79
CA LEU A 80 -3.85 2.15 0.59
C LEU A 80 -4.92 2.69 1.53
N SER A 81 -5.43 3.91 1.31
CA SER A 81 -6.54 4.45 2.10
C SER A 81 -7.81 3.62 1.95
N ASP A 82 -8.15 3.24 0.71
CA ASP A 82 -9.28 2.37 0.44
C ASP A 82 -9.10 0.99 1.10
N HIS A 83 -7.91 0.40 0.93
CA HIS A 83 -7.60 -0.89 1.53
C HIS A 83 -7.73 -0.87 3.06
N ILE A 84 -7.11 0.11 3.74
CA ILE A 84 -7.14 0.22 5.20
C ILE A 84 -8.57 0.40 5.70
N TYR A 85 -9.33 1.31 5.10
CA TYR A 85 -10.74 1.53 5.46
C TYR A 85 -11.55 0.25 5.33
N MET A 86 -11.44 -0.45 4.19
CA MET A 86 -12.18 -1.70 3.97
C MET A 86 -11.70 -2.84 4.87
N ALA A 87 -10.41 -2.94 5.17
CA ALA A 87 -9.87 -3.95 6.08
C ALA A 87 -10.38 -3.75 7.51
N VAL A 88 -10.35 -2.51 8.02
CA VAL A 88 -10.88 -2.20 9.35
C VAL A 88 -12.38 -2.41 9.41
N LYS A 89 -13.13 -2.03 8.36
CA LYS A 89 -14.57 -2.26 8.28
C LYS A 89 -14.90 -3.75 8.34
N ARG A 90 -14.23 -4.58 7.53
CA ARG A 90 -14.39 -6.05 7.57
C ARG A 90 -14.04 -6.62 8.94
N ALA A 91 -12.94 -6.16 9.55
CA ALA A 91 -12.53 -6.64 10.86
C ALA A 91 -13.56 -6.32 11.96
N LYS A 92 -14.20 -5.15 11.93
CA LYS A 92 -15.31 -4.78 12.82
C LYS A 92 -16.51 -5.72 12.68
N GLU A 93 -16.75 -6.22 11.48
CA GLU A 93 -17.82 -7.18 11.16
C GLU A 93 -17.40 -8.66 11.42
N GLY A 94 -16.16 -8.89 11.90
CA GLY A 94 -15.62 -10.24 12.15
C GLY A 94 -15.27 -10.99 10.85
N ILE A 95 -15.24 -10.31 9.71
CA ILE A 95 -14.93 -10.88 8.39
C ILE A 95 -13.43 -10.75 8.13
N TYR A 96 -12.77 -11.89 8.00
CA TYR A 96 -11.34 -11.96 7.71
C TYR A 96 -11.12 -12.76 6.43
N GLY A 97 -10.53 -12.10 5.42
CA GLY A 97 -10.09 -12.78 4.20
C GLY A 97 -8.80 -13.57 4.43
N PRO A 98 -8.67 -14.79 3.89
CA PRO A 98 -7.39 -15.48 3.86
C PRO A 98 -6.44 -14.76 2.89
N ASN A 99 -5.20 -14.52 3.31
CA ASN A 99 -4.12 -14.24 2.38
C ASN A 99 -3.24 -15.49 2.28
N THR A 100 -3.39 -16.23 1.20
CA THR A 100 -2.69 -17.50 0.99
C THR A 100 -1.23 -17.32 0.60
N MET A 101 -0.80 -16.10 0.30
CA MET A 101 0.57 -15.77 -0.11
C MET A 101 1.34 -14.96 0.93
N THR A 102 0.84 -14.85 2.17
CA THR A 102 1.49 -14.03 3.22
C THR A 102 2.93 -14.46 3.46
N TRP A 103 3.19 -15.76 3.48
CA TRP A 103 4.52 -16.30 3.69
C TRP A 103 5.48 -15.92 2.56
N GLU A 104 5.05 -16.11 1.31
CA GLU A 104 5.84 -15.77 0.11
C GLU A 104 6.10 -14.26 0.02
N ILE A 105 5.09 -13.46 0.31
CA ILE A 105 5.21 -12.01 0.32
C ILE A 105 6.23 -11.57 1.38
N ALA A 106 6.16 -12.13 2.60
CA ALA A 106 7.11 -11.83 3.66
C ALA A 106 8.56 -12.13 3.27
N HIS A 107 8.78 -13.22 2.51
CA HIS A 107 10.13 -13.61 2.10
C HIS A 107 10.61 -12.91 0.82
N TYR A 108 9.68 -12.57 -0.09
CA TYR A 108 10.07 -11.91 -1.34
C TYR A 108 10.22 -10.40 -1.21
N TYR A 109 9.58 -9.79 -0.21
CA TYR A 109 9.51 -8.35 0.02
C TYR A 109 9.75 -8.02 1.50
N GLU A 110 10.89 -8.50 2.05
CA GLU A 110 11.20 -8.44 3.49
C GLU A 110 11.14 -7.03 4.07
N ASN A 111 11.70 -6.05 3.35
CA ASN A 111 11.73 -4.66 3.79
C ASN A 111 10.33 -4.04 3.83
N GLU A 112 9.58 -4.23 2.75
CA GLU A 112 8.22 -3.71 2.58
C GLU A 112 7.27 -4.40 3.57
N TYR A 113 7.45 -5.72 3.80
CA TYR A 113 6.67 -6.48 4.76
C TYR A 113 6.92 -6.02 6.22
N ALA A 114 8.17 -5.74 6.57
CA ALA A 114 8.50 -5.17 7.88
C ALA A 114 7.85 -3.79 8.10
N LEU A 115 7.69 -2.99 7.04
CA LEU A 115 6.95 -1.72 7.09
C LEU A 115 5.45 -1.94 7.20
N ALA A 116 4.92 -2.94 6.50
CA ALA A 116 3.51 -3.31 6.58
C ALA A 116 3.11 -3.79 7.99
N LEU A 117 3.97 -4.52 8.69
CA LEU A 117 3.74 -4.89 10.09
C LEU A 117 3.63 -3.65 11.00
N LYS A 118 4.51 -2.65 10.81
CA LYS A 118 4.42 -1.37 11.53
C LYS A 118 3.15 -0.61 11.19
N ALA A 119 2.70 -0.67 9.94
CA ALA A 119 1.44 -0.09 9.55
C ALA A 119 0.26 -0.74 10.28
N LEU A 120 0.27 -2.07 10.52
CA LEU A 120 -0.75 -2.74 11.33
C LEU A 120 -0.78 -2.21 12.78
N ASP A 121 0.38 -1.97 13.38
CA ASP A 121 0.48 -1.41 14.73
C ASP A 121 -0.11 0.02 14.77
N MET A 122 0.21 0.87 13.78
CA MET A 122 -0.35 2.22 13.67
C MET A 122 -1.88 2.20 13.48
N ILE A 123 -2.39 1.24 12.69
CA ILE A 123 -3.83 1.05 12.49
C ILE A 123 -4.50 0.67 13.81
N GLU A 124 -3.94 -0.27 14.57
CA GLU A 124 -4.46 -0.66 15.87
C GLU A 124 -4.45 0.50 16.87
N GLU A 125 -3.36 1.24 16.96
CA GLU A 125 -3.25 2.42 17.84
C GLU A 125 -4.31 3.48 17.55
N ARG A 126 -4.59 3.74 16.27
CA ARG A 126 -5.54 4.78 15.86
C ARG A 126 -7.00 4.32 15.90
N THR A 127 -7.28 3.06 15.58
CA THR A 127 -8.66 2.54 15.41
C THR A 127 -9.13 1.66 16.56
N GLY A 128 -8.21 1.16 17.40
CA GLY A 128 -8.48 0.14 18.42
C GLY A 128 -8.75 -1.24 17.83
N ILE A 129 -8.54 -1.46 16.54
CA ILE A 129 -8.82 -2.72 15.84
C ILE A 129 -7.52 -3.39 15.43
N ARG A 130 -7.25 -4.56 16.00
CA ARG A 130 -6.15 -5.41 15.58
C ARG A 130 -6.50 -6.16 14.30
N LEU A 131 -5.81 -5.84 13.21
CA LEU A 131 -5.92 -6.58 11.96
C LEU A 131 -5.08 -7.87 12.02
N LYS A 132 -5.47 -8.89 11.24
CA LYS A 132 -4.69 -10.11 11.12
C LYS A 132 -3.44 -9.89 10.27
N GLU A 133 -2.40 -10.67 10.53
CA GLU A 133 -1.12 -10.61 9.81
C GLU A 133 -1.25 -10.76 8.28
N GLY A 134 -2.27 -11.47 7.81
CA GLY A 134 -2.57 -11.55 6.37
C GLY A 134 -2.80 -10.19 5.71
N GLU A 135 -3.25 -9.18 6.45
CA GLU A 135 -3.41 -7.82 5.92
C GLU A 135 -2.05 -7.13 5.71
N ALA A 136 -0.99 -7.52 6.45
CA ALA A 136 0.36 -7.05 6.17
C ALA A 136 0.83 -7.45 4.78
N GLY A 137 0.48 -8.66 4.32
CA GLY A 137 0.76 -9.09 2.94
C GLY A 137 0.11 -8.17 1.89
N PHE A 138 -1.16 -7.80 2.07
CA PHE A 138 -1.83 -6.88 1.16
C PHE A 138 -1.22 -5.48 1.19
N ILE A 139 -0.93 -4.95 2.38
CA ILE A 139 -0.26 -3.64 2.53
C ILE A 139 1.10 -3.67 1.82
N THR A 140 1.86 -4.76 1.97
CA THR A 140 3.15 -4.96 1.27
C THR A 140 2.99 -4.84 -0.23
N LEU A 141 1.97 -5.49 -0.82
CA LEU A 141 1.74 -5.43 -2.26
C LEU A 141 1.36 -4.00 -2.73
N HIS A 142 0.65 -3.22 -1.91
CA HIS A 142 0.41 -1.81 -2.20
C HIS A 142 1.69 -0.98 -2.19
N ILE A 143 2.60 -1.25 -1.24
CA ILE A 143 3.91 -0.58 -1.17
C ILE A 143 4.71 -0.91 -2.43
N VAL A 144 4.93 -2.19 -2.73
CA VAL A 144 5.68 -2.67 -3.90
C VAL A 144 5.12 -2.11 -5.21
N ASN A 145 3.78 -2.09 -5.35
CA ASN A 145 3.14 -1.52 -6.52
C ASN A 145 3.43 -0.02 -6.69
N SER A 146 3.60 0.70 -5.60
CA SER A 146 3.86 2.14 -5.62
C SER A 146 5.32 2.52 -5.86
N GLU A 147 6.23 1.57 -5.77
CA GLU A 147 7.66 1.77 -6.10
C GLU A 147 7.92 1.77 -7.60
N GLU A 148 6.96 1.33 -8.39
CA GLU A 148 7.07 1.21 -9.84
C GLU A 148 6.22 2.26 -10.56
N GLU A 149 6.82 2.91 -11.55
CA GLU A 149 6.08 3.79 -12.46
C GLU A 149 5.21 2.91 -13.39
N ASN A 150 3.90 3.12 -13.37
CA ASN A 150 2.92 2.46 -14.22
C ASN A 150 2.56 0.98 -13.88
N ALA A 151 3.05 0.40 -12.79
CA ALA A 151 2.58 -0.92 -12.38
C ALA A 151 1.15 -0.85 -11.82
N THR A 152 0.37 -1.89 -12.05
CA THR A 152 -0.93 -2.08 -11.41
C THR A 152 -0.83 -3.11 -10.29
N LEU A 153 -1.65 -2.97 -9.25
CA LEU A 153 -1.69 -3.97 -8.17
C LEU A 153 -1.95 -5.40 -8.71
N LYS A 154 -2.75 -5.52 -9.77
CA LYS A 154 -3.01 -6.79 -10.43
C LYS A 154 -1.74 -7.41 -11.03
N GLU A 155 -0.89 -6.60 -11.65
CA GLU A 155 0.40 -7.04 -12.19
C GLU A 155 1.37 -7.43 -11.08
N THR A 156 1.42 -6.68 -9.99
CA THR A 156 2.25 -7.00 -8.81
C THR A 156 1.83 -8.34 -8.19
N ILE A 157 0.54 -8.59 -8.05
CA ILE A 157 0.01 -9.89 -7.59
C ILE A 157 0.44 -10.99 -8.57
N LYS A 158 0.27 -10.77 -9.88
CA LYS A 158 0.60 -11.76 -10.90
C LYS A 158 2.09 -12.11 -10.94
N VAL A 159 2.97 -11.11 -10.78
CA VAL A 159 4.41 -11.33 -10.63
C VAL A 159 4.71 -12.22 -9.42
N THR A 160 4.07 -11.94 -8.29
CA THR A 160 4.26 -12.73 -7.04
C THR A 160 3.80 -14.17 -7.22
N GLU A 161 2.66 -14.41 -7.86
CA GLU A 161 2.17 -15.75 -8.21
C GLU A 161 3.16 -16.52 -9.11
N ILE A 162 3.71 -15.87 -10.15
CA ILE A 162 4.68 -16.48 -11.04
C ILE A 162 5.96 -16.86 -10.29
N VAL A 163 6.46 -15.97 -9.43
CA VAL A 163 7.63 -16.23 -8.58
C VAL A 163 7.38 -17.46 -7.71
N GLN A 164 6.22 -17.53 -7.04
CA GLN A 164 5.83 -18.65 -6.21
C GLN A 164 5.81 -19.97 -6.98
N GLU A 165 5.20 -20.00 -8.15
CA GLU A 165 5.11 -21.21 -8.97
C GLU A 165 6.50 -21.67 -9.45
N ILE A 166 7.38 -20.76 -9.87
CA ILE A 166 8.74 -21.09 -10.26
C ILE A 166 9.53 -21.68 -9.08
N VAL A 167 9.46 -21.05 -7.90
CA VAL A 167 10.13 -21.55 -6.69
C VAL A 167 9.64 -22.96 -6.34
N LYS A 168 8.33 -23.20 -6.42
CA LYS A 168 7.72 -24.50 -6.18
C LYS A 168 8.23 -25.57 -7.15
N VAL A 169 8.29 -25.25 -8.44
CA VAL A 169 8.84 -26.16 -9.46
C VAL A 169 10.29 -26.50 -9.18
N VAL A 170 11.12 -25.50 -8.84
CA VAL A 170 12.53 -25.69 -8.56
C VAL A 170 12.75 -26.50 -7.27
N ARG A 171 12.01 -26.22 -6.19
CA ARG A 171 12.02 -27.02 -4.96
C ARG A 171 11.69 -28.49 -5.23
N ASN A 172 10.63 -28.74 -5.97
CA ASN A 172 10.19 -30.09 -6.32
C ASN A 172 11.24 -30.83 -7.18
N TYR A 173 11.86 -30.14 -8.15
CA TYR A 173 12.86 -30.75 -9.02
C TYR A 173 14.14 -31.17 -8.27
N PHE A 174 14.63 -30.33 -7.38
CA PHE A 174 15.84 -30.61 -6.62
C PHE A 174 15.61 -31.41 -5.34
N GLY A 175 14.34 -31.60 -4.92
CA GLY A 175 13.98 -32.33 -3.71
C GLY A 175 14.60 -31.74 -2.44
N ARG A 176 14.89 -30.45 -2.44
CA ARG A 176 15.54 -29.71 -1.33
C ARG A 176 14.80 -28.44 -1.02
N ASP A 177 14.68 -28.14 0.27
CA ASP A 177 14.33 -26.81 0.70
C ASP A 177 15.57 -25.90 0.62
N PHE A 178 15.35 -24.71 0.06
CA PHE A 178 16.40 -23.71 0.04
C PHE A 178 16.49 -23.05 1.42
N SER A 179 17.70 -22.82 1.89
CA SER A 179 17.90 -21.95 3.06
C SER A 179 17.54 -20.53 2.65
N GLU A 180 16.47 -20.02 3.23
CA GLU A 180 15.90 -18.70 2.90
C GLU A 180 16.82 -17.56 3.33
N GLU A 181 17.65 -17.76 4.36
CA GLU A 181 18.70 -16.83 4.79
C GLU A 181 19.92 -16.82 3.84
N SER A 182 19.90 -17.66 2.81
CA SER A 182 21.03 -17.78 1.89
C SER A 182 21.07 -16.63 0.88
N VAL A 183 22.24 -16.01 0.73
CA VAL A 183 22.52 -15.03 -0.34
C VAL A 183 22.20 -15.60 -1.74
N TYR A 184 22.34 -16.90 -1.93
CA TYR A 184 22.00 -17.57 -3.20
C TYR A 184 20.50 -17.59 -3.43
N PHE A 185 19.70 -17.84 -2.39
CA PHE A 185 18.24 -17.80 -2.48
C PHE A 185 17.76 -16.37 -2.76
N TYR A 186 18.28 -15.38 -2.06
CA TYR A 186 17.98 -13.97 -2.32
C TYR A 186 18.27 -13.57 -3.77
N ARG A 187 19.44 -13.93 -4.30
CA ARG A 187 19.79 -13.67 -5.70
C ARG A 187 18.85 -14.39 -6.67
N PHE A 188 18.52 -15.65 -6.39
CA PHE A 188 17.58 -16.42 -7.19
C PHE A 188 16.21 -15.73 -7.25
N ILE A 189 15.63 -15.36 -6.11
CA ILE A 189 14.33 -14.65 -6.04
C ILE A 189 14.40 -13.33 -6.81
N THR A 190 15.48 -12.55 -6.65
CA THR A 190 15.66 -11.29 -7.37
C THR A 190 15.63 -11.49 -8.88
N HIS A 191 16.36 -12.48 -9.40
CA HIS A 191 16.35 -12.78 -10.83
C HIS A 191 14.98 -13.25 -11.32
N ILE A 192 14.29 -14.11 -10.56
CA ILE A 192 12.95 -14.58 -10.93
C ILE A 192 11.94 -13.43 -10.92
N LYS A 193 12.00 -12.49 -9.99
CA LYS A 193 11.16 -11.29 -10.00
C LYS A 193 11.33 -10.49 -11.30
N PHE A 194 12.58 -10.21 -11.71
CA PHE A 194 12.86 -9.51 -12.98
C PHE A 194 12.34 -10.28 -14.19
N PHE A 195 12.48 -11.61 -14.19
CA PHE A 195 11.94 -12.46 -15.25
C PHE A 195 10.40 -12.39 -15.27
N ALA A 196 9.75 -12.59 -14.13
CA ALA A 196 8.29 -12.58 -14.01
C ALA A 196 7.70 -11.22 -14.47
N ARG A 197 8.34 -10.11 -14.12
CA ARG A 197 7.95 -8.78 -14.59
C ARG A 197 7.93 -8.68 -16.12
N ARG A 198 8.98 -9.17 -16.79
CA ARG A 198 9.04 -9.16 -18.26
C ARG A 198 7.98 -10.02 -18.93
N LEU A 199 7.37 -10.96 -18.20
CA LEU A 199 6.27 -11.77 -18.71
C LEU A 199 4.91 -11.10 -18.54
N VAL A 200 4.78 -10.19 -17.59
CA VAL A 200 3.50 -9.55 -17.22
C VAL A 200 3.37 -8.15 -17.81
N CYS A 201 4.47 -7.43 -17.88
CA CYS A 201 4.59 -6.09 -18.49
C CYS A 201 5.28 -6.20 -19.85
#